data_393e801dc5e70df98782e474d58fd8c3
#
_entry.id   393e801dc5e70df98782e474d58fd8c3
#
_cell.length_a   1.000
_cell.length_b   1.000
_cell.length_c   1.000
_cell.angle_alpha   90.00
_cell.angle_beta   90.00
_cell.angle_gamma   90.00
#
_symmetry.space_group_name_H-M   'P 1'
#
loop_
_entity.id
_entity.type
_entity.pdbx_description
1 polymer ?
#
loop_
_entity_poly.entity_id
_entity_poly.type
_entity_poly.pdbx_seq_one_letter_code
_entity_poly.pdbx_strand_id
1 'polypeptide(L)'
;MKKPPLGLLVLCSLLWGCHANLSQFWPSLEEVGEVYLYLQPFSQEAQRLSFSIDAISAISSDGKEIPLSVPQRELKGGDIRRQRLLATGFLPPDEYSGFSFRTKSAFLKGEGGESALRVPEVPTKVDFKFSVSRRKGYVLQLMLRYAESVEAGFSFTPAFSIYFPDRPAIGLMGLVANSRSNDITVFNKKSLQVFDVIATGRGPSGMALDQRSRRAYVALSGEDSVDVIDIAAGTVSDRIRLNPGDEPWELALTPDGRILLSANRGSNTVSVIDTGSRVELTKIRVGSGPSSILVEPTGRRAFVFNNLSNTISVIDILGGGLITTIATDPGPVRGQFNRRGDKLYVIHDLSSYIAVIDPILLAVTGRFPVRSGMIAAKVNTNTDLVYLARKRDFVVGVYDPFSFAAVGFVNTGASVVQMAIDGDENNLFMVSPDTKTILISTLTGNRIVGQLDVGEGPYWVTLMGER
;
A
#
# COMPACT_ATOMS: atom_id res chain seq x y z
N MET A 1 -66.61 -38.25 -31.82
CA MET A 1 -66.02 -37.92 -33.14
C MET A 1 -65.61 -36.45 -33.10
N LYS A 2 -64.35 -36.19 -33.29
CA LYS A 2 -63.58 -35.02 -33.70
C LYS A 2 -62.37 -34.80 -32.80
N LYS A 3 -61.19 -35.08 -33.34
CA LYS A 3 -59.89 -34.85 -32.76
C LYS A 3 -59.60 -33.31 -32.68
N PRO A 4 -58.88 -32.82 -31.67
CA PRO A 4 -58.29 -31.48 -31.69
C PRO A 4 -56.93 -31.50 -32.40
N PRO A 5 -56.48 -30.33 -32.90
CA PRO A 5 -55.26 -30.23 -33.70
C PRO A 5 -53.99 -30.08 -32.83
N LEU A 6 -52.94 -30.50 -33.43
CA LEU A 6 -51.53 -30.50 -33.00
C LEU A 6 -51.05 -29.07 -32.68
N GLY A 7 -50.70 -28.78 -31.45
CA GLY A 7 -50.03 -27.55 -31.03
C GLY A 7 -48.54 -27.66 -31.25
N LEU A 8 -48.00 -26.67 -31.95
CA LEU A 8 -46.60 -26.47 -32.31
C LEU A 8 -45.75 -26.20 -31.06
N LEU A 9 -44.84 -27.11 -30.72
CA LEU A 9 -43.83 -26.93 -29.69
C LEU A 9 -42.73 -26.03 -30.26
N VAL A 10 -42.72 -24.76 -29.85
CA VAL A 10 -41.58 -23.84 -30.10
C VAL A 10 -40.48 -24.17 -29.09
N LEU A 11 -39.42 -24.79 -29.56
CA LEU A 11 -38.20 -25.00 -28.82
C LEU A 11 -37.43 -23.66 -28.72
N CYS A 12 -37.59 -22.95 -27.61
CA CYS A 12 -36.71 -21.84 -27.26
C CYS A 12 -35.36 -22.45 -26.80
N SER A 13 -34.40 -22.52 -27.71
CA SER A 13 -33.01 -22.76 -27.39
C SER A 13 -32.45 -21.52 -26.68
N LEU A 14 -32.43 -21.57 -25.36
CA LEU A 14 -31.66 -20.65 -24.53
C LEU A 14 -30.18 -20.89 -24.80
N LEU A 15 -29.61 -20.05 -25.67
CA LEU A 15 -28.16 -19.87 -25.78
C LEU A 15 -27.68 -19.23 -24.49
N TRP A 16 -27.29 -20.04 -23.52
CA TRP A 16 -26.42 -19.59 -22.45
C TRP A 16 -25.04 -19.32 -23.06
N GLY A 17 -24.79 -18.07 -23.39
CA GLY A 17 -23.45 -17.60 -23.65
C GLY A 17 -22.63 -17.73 -22.36
N CYS A 18 -21.82 -18.77 -22.29
CA CYS A 18 -20.70 -18.79 -21.35
C CYS A 18 -19.78 -17.63 -21.72
N HIS A 19 -19.98 -16.47 -21.09
CA HIS A 19 -18.88 -15.53 -20.92
C HIS A 19 -17.85 -16.27 -20.04
N ALA A 20 -16.91 -16.95 -20.67
CA ALA A 20 -15.66 -17.28 -20.05
C ALA A 20 -15.02 -15.94 -19.67
N ASN A 21 -15.22 -15.49 -18.42
CA ASN A 21 -14.32 -14.58 -17.80
C ASN A 21 -12.95 -15.24 -17.88
N LEU A 22 -12.13 -14.79 -18.82
CA LEU A 22 -10.69 -14.95 -18.77
C LEU A 22 -10.23 -14.16 -17.56
N SER A 23 -10.50 -14.69 -16.35
CA SER A 23 -9.71 -14.34 -15.19
C SER A 23 -8.28 -14.65 -15.61
N GLN A 24 -7.47 -13.61 -15.83
CA GLN A 24 -6.04 -13.78 -15.91
C GLN A 24 -5.66 -14.59 -14.68
N PHE A 25 -5.31 -15.85 -14.88
CA PHE A 25 -4.73 -16.71 -13.86
C PHE A 25 -3.38 -16.08 -13.52
N TRP A 26 -3.36 -15.23 -12.52
CA TRP A 26 -2.11 -14.85 -11.87
C TRP A 26 -1.61 -16.14 -11.18
N PRO A 27 -0.39 -16.59 -11.46
CA PRO A 27 0.16 -17.74 -10.75
C PRO A 27 0.06 -17.45 -9.25
N SER A 28 -0.40 -18.42 -8.48
CA SER A 28 -0.41 -18.24 -7.03
C SER A 28 1.03 -18.12 -6.58
N LEU A 29 1.35 -17.15 -5.73
CA LEU A 29 2.68 -17.01 -5.09
C LEU A 29 3.11 -18.30 -4.36
N GLU A 30 2.19 -19.23 -4.14
CA GLU A 30 2.46 -20.56 -3.58
C GLU A 30 3.40 -21.41 -4.44
N GLU A 31 3.39 -21.20 -5.75
CA GLU A 31 4.18 -22.01 -6.71
C GLU A 31 5.38 -21.28 -7.31
N VAL A 32 5.41 -19.95 -7.20
CA VAL A 32 6.43 -19.11 -7.86
C VAL A 32 7.04 -18.11 -6.88
N GLY A 33 8.17 -17.52 -7.28
CA GLY A 33 8.67 -16.29 -6.67
C GLY A 33 8.33 -15.09 -7.54
N GLU A 34 8.55 -13.88 -7.05
CA GLU A 34 8.34 -12.65 -7.79
C GLU A 34 9.61 -11.79 -7.77
N VAL A 35 10.00 -11.22 -8.92
CA VAL A 35 11.14 -10.33 -9.04
C VAL A 35 10.68 -8.90 -9.28
N TYR A 36 11.33 -7.95 -8.62
CA TYR A 36 11.13 -6.51 -8.72
C TYR A 36 12.44 -5.85 -9.11
N LEU A 37 12.49 -5.23 -10.29
CA LEU A 37 13.66 -4.51 -10.77
C LEU A 37 13.46 -3.02 -10.51
N TYR A 38 14.23 -2.45 -9.59
CA TYR A 38 14.19 -1.02 -9.28
C TYR A 38 15.38 -0.30 -9.91
N LEU A 39 15.09 0.65 -10.79
CA LEU A 39 16.07 1.53 -11.40
C LEU A 39 16.48 2.63 -10.41
N GLN A 40 17.79 2.75 -10.18
CA GLN A 40 18.36 3.78 -9.32
C GLN A 40 18.37 5.16 -10.00
N PRO A 41 18.43 6.26 -9.24
CA PRO A 41 18.61 7.60 -9.78
C PRO A 41 19.77 7.65 -10.77
N PHE A 42 19.57 8.37 -11.88
CA PHE A 42 20.63 8.53 -12.87
C PHE A 42 21.73 9.48 -12.37
N SER A 43 22.96 9.21 -12.77
CA SER A 43 24.08 10.10 -12.53
C SER A 43 23.85 11.46 -13.22
N GLN A 44 24.57 12.49 -12.80
CA GLN A 44 24.43 13.83 -13.37
C GLN A 44 24.71 13.84 -14.87
N GLU A 45 25.64 13.02 -15.33
CA GLU A 45 26.00 12.85 -16.75
C GLU A 45 24.86 12.23 -17.57
N ALA A 46 24.11 11.30 -16.99
CA ALA A 46 22.98 10.64 -17.64
C ALA A 46 21.70 11.47 -17.69
N GLN A 47 21.65 12.67 -17.09
CA GLN A 47 20.44 13.50 -17.06
C GLN A 47 19.99 13.97 -18.45
N ARG A 48 20.89 13.99 -19.41
CA ARG A 48 20.61 14.35 -20.81
C ARG A 48 20.17 13.16 -21.67
N LEU A 49 20.26 11.95 -21.16
CA LEU A 49 19.89 10.72 -21.85
C LEU A 49 18.39 10.46 -21.69
N SER A 50 17.73 10.10 -22.78
CA SER A 50 16.39 9.50 -22.75
C SER A 50 16.41 8.23 -23.61
N PHE A 51 15.75 7.18 -23.15
CA PHE A 51 15.64 5.94 -23.90
C PHE A 51 14.36 5.20 -23.57
N SER A 52 13.94 4.31 -24.47
CA SER A 52 12.78 3.46 -24.24
C SER A 52 13.17 1.98 -24.26
N ILE A 53 12.63 1.24 -23.31
CA ILE A 53 12.75 -0.21 -23.20
C ILE A 53 11.43 -0.83 -23.66
N ASP A 54 11.52 -1.71 -24.65
CA ASP A 54 10.36 -2.39 -25.21
C ASP A 54 10.01 -3.67 -24.42
N ALA A 55 11.02 -4.43 -24.03
CA ALA A 55 10.88 -5.65 -23.25
C ALA A 55 12.08 -5.88 -22.32
N ILE A 56 11.76 -6.53 -21.19
CA ILE A 56 12.74 -7.06 -20.25
C ILE A 56 12.35 -8.51 -19.98
N SER A 57 13.32 -9.42 -19.98
CA SER A 57 13.13 -10.84 -19.64
C SER A 57 14.18 -11.29 -18.63
N ALA A 58 13.80 -12.18 -17.71
CA ALA A 58 14.77 -12.93 -16.91
C ALA A 58 15.27 -14.13 -17.72
N ILE A 59 16.55 -14.44 -17.60
CA ILE A 59 17.20 -15.56 -18.29
C ILE A 59 17.48 -16.67 -17.29
N SER A 60 16.83 -17.82 -17.44
CA SER A 60 17.11 -18.99 -16.61
C SER A 60 18.48 -19.60 -16.94
N SER A 61 18.95 -20.50 -16.10
CA SER A 61 20.26 -21.15 -16.29
C SER A 61 20.35 -22.00 -17.56
N ASP A 62 19.22 -22.51 -18.06
CA ASP A 62 19.10 -23.23 -19.34
C ASP A 62 19.00 -22.29 -20.57
N GLY A 63 19.02 -20.96 -20.36
CA GLY A 63 18.97 -19.94 -21.39
C GLY A 63 17.57 -19.53 -21.86
N LYS A 64 16.51 -20.03 -21.21
CA LYS A 64 15.14 -19.63 -21.52
C LYS A 64 14.85 -18.22 -21.00
N GLU A 65 14.23 -17.39 -21.85
CA GLU A 65 13.81 -16.05 -21.49
C GLU A 65 12.36 -16.04 -20.99
N ILE A 66 12.15 -15.49 -19.77
CA ILE A 66 10.84 -15.32 -19.16
C ILE A 66 10.53 -13.83 -19.11
N PRO A 67 9.48 -13.35 -19.83
CA PRO A 67 9.18 -11.94 -19.94
C PRO A 67 8.69 -11.36 -18.61
N LEU A 68 9.11 -10.12 -18.33
CA LEU A 68 8.66 -9.33 -17.19
C LEU A 68 7.69 -8.23 -17.66
N SER A 69 6.80 -7.80 -16.77
CA SER A 69 5.97 -6.62 -16.97
C SER A 69 6.79 -5.35 -16.82
N VAL A 70 6.72 -4.45 -17.80
CA VAL A 70 7.46 -3.17 -17.79
C VAL A 70 6.46 -2.03 -17.72
N PRO A 71 6.12 -1.54 -16.52
CA PRO A 71 5.12 -0.47 -16.34
C PRO A 71 5.59 0.88 -16.88
N GLN A 72 6.89 1.14 -16.85
CA GLN A 72 7.47 2.38 -17.34
C GLN A 72 8.46 2.08 -18.47
N ARG A 73 8.02 2.31 -19.71
CA ARG A 73 8.82 2.02 -20.91
C ARG A 73 9.74 3.16 -21.32
N GLU A 74 9.34 4.40 -21.10
CA GLU A 74 10.13 5.59 -21.45
C GLU A 74 10.85 6.13 -20.21
N LEU A 75 12.17 6.27 -20.33
CA LEU A 75 13.07 6.67 -19.25
C LEU A 75 13.80 7.95 -19.69
N LYS A 76 13.47 9.07 -19.03
CA LYS A 76 14.11 10.36 -19.26
C LYS A 76 15.04 10.66 -18.10
N GLY A 77 16.32 10.91 -18.39
CA GLY A 77 17.35 11.10 -17.36
C GLY A 77 17.01 12.19 -16.37
N GLY A 78 16.40 13.30 -16.82
CA GLY A 78 15.95 14.39 -15.96
C GLY A 78 14.83 14.01 -14.98
N ASP A 79 14.06 12.94 -15.28
CA ASP A 79 12.93 12.48 -14.46
C ASP A 79 13.34 11.37 -13.48
N ILE A 80 14.45 10.67 -13.77
CA ILE A 80 14.97 9.56 -12.93
C ILE A 80 15.84 10.12 -11.81
N ARG A 81 15.24 10.94 -10.96
CA ARG A 81 15.91 11.54 -9.78
C ARG A 81 15.75 10.73 -8.51
N ARG A 82 14.97 9.64 -8.58
CA ARG A 82 14.63 8.75 -7.48
C ARG A 82 14.60 7.31 -7.99
N GLN A 83 14.55 6.37 -7.05
CA GLN A 83 14.33 4.97 -7.39
C GLN A 83 12.95 4.79 -8.07
N ARG A 84 12.90 4.02 -9.16
CA ARG A 84 11.67 3.75 -9.93
C ARG A 84 11.52 2.25 -10.16
N LEU A 85 10.30 1.74 -10.03
CA LEU A 85 9.98 0.36 -10.40
C LEU A 85 10.00 0.23 -11.93
N LEU A 86 11.02 -0.43 -12.46
CA LEU A 86 11.23 -0.61 -13.91
C LEU A 86 10.49 -1.83 -14.44
N ALA A 87 10.59 -2.96 -13.75
CA ALA A 87 9.93 -4.20 -14.15
C ALA A 87 9.58 -5.09 -12.96
N THR A 88 8.56 -5.92 -13.13
CA THR A 88 8.19 -6.96 -12.17
C THR A 88 7.66 -8.19 -12.90
N GLY A 89 7.77 -9.37 -12.30
CA GLY A 89 7.18 -10.57 -12.85
C GLY A 89 7.37 -11.80 -11.98
N PHE A 90 6.51 -12.78 -12.24
CA PHE A 90 6.55 -14.07 -11.57
C PHE A 90 7.54 -14.98 -12.26
N LEU A 91 8.41 -15.57 -11.46
CA LEU A 91 9.45 -16.49 -11.93
C LEU A 91 9.29 -17.87 -11.27
N PRO A 92 9.34 -18.97 -12.04
CA PRO A 92 9.45 -20.31 -11.47
C PRO A 92 10.65 -20.43 -10.54
N PRO A 93 10.60 -21.28 -9.50
CA PRO A 93 11.75 -21.62 -8.69
C PRO A 93 12.84 -22.25 -9.56
N ASP A 94 13.96 -21.55 -9.73
CA ASP A 94 15.09 -21.97 -10.58
C ASP A 94 16.29 -21.08 -10.31
N GLU A 95 17.43 -21.44 -10.94
CA GLU A 95 18.61 -20.60 -11.05
C GLU A 95 18.52 -19.71 -12.30
N TYR A 96 18.85 -18.44 -12.14
CA TYR A 96 18.84 -17.45 -13.20
C TYR A 96 20.24 -16.91 -13.46
N SER A 97 20.57 -16.71 -14.74
CA SER A 97 21.87 -16.21 -15.16
C SER A 97 21.94 -14.71 -15.40
N GLY A 98 20.77 -14.04 -15.53
CA GLY A 98 20.73 -12.59 -15.75
C GLY A 98 19.42 -12.11 -16.34
N PHE A 99 19.51 -10.96 -17.04
CA PHE A 99 18.37 -10.31 -17.68
C PHE A 99 18.71 -9.89 -19.11
N SER A 100 17.67 -9.87 -19.95
CA SER A 100 17.71 -9.42 -21.33
C SER A 100 16.90 -8.13 -21.45
N PHE A 101 17.47 -7.08 -22.07
CA PHE A 101 16.85 -5.76 -22.24
C PHE A 101 16.76 -5.43 -23.73
N ARG A 102 15.56 -5.22 -24.24
CA ARG A 102 15.33 -4.76 -25.61
C ARG A 102 15.08 -3.25 -25.60
N THR A 103 16.06 -2.49 -26.13
CA THR A 103 15.94 -1.05 -26.30
C THR A 103 15.26 -0.74 -27.63
N LYS A 104 14.27 0.14 -27.62
CA LYS A 104 13.54 0.57 -28.82
C LYS A 104 14.17 1.81 -29.45
N SER A 105 14.52 2.79 -28.62
CA SER A 105 15.09 4.06 -29.07
C SER A 105 15.89 4.69 -27.94
N ALA A 106 16.85 5.54 -28.30
CA ALA A 106 17.58 6.37 -27.36
C ALA A 106 17.91 7.72 -27.96
N PHE A 107 17.96 8.76 -27.14
CA PHE A 107 18.24 10.13 -27.54
C PHE A 107 19.16 10.80 -26.52
N LEU A 108 20.03 11.66 -27.01
CA LEU A 108 20.90 12.48 -26.17
C LEU A 108 20.59 13.95 -26.42
N LYS A 109 20.26 14.69 -25.38
CA LYS A 109 19.97 16.12 -25.45
C LYS A 109 21.29 16.91 -25.46
N GLY A 110 21.61 17.56 -26.59
CA GLY A 110 22.72 18.49 -26.73
C GLY A 110 22.28 19.95 -26.70
N GLU A 111 23.21 20.88 -26.94
CA GLU A 111 22.92 22.32 -27.06
C GLU A 111 22.05 22.67 -28.27
N GLY A 112 22.15 21.88 -29.34
CA GLY A 112 21.38 22.06 -30.58
C GLY A 112 20.08 21.27 -30.67
N GLY A 113 19.65 20.58 -29.60
CA GLY A 113 18.45 19.74 -29.58
C GLY A 113 18.72 18.30 -29.20
N GLU A 114 17.74 17.42 -29.46
CA GLU A 114 17.86 15.98 -29.23
C GLU A 114 18.44 15.27 -30.48
N SER A 115 19.47 14.47 -30.25
CA SER A 115 20.08 13.61 -31.27
C SER A 115 19.75 12.15 -31.00
N ALA A 116 19.27 11.44 -32.02
CA ALA A 116 19.02 10.01 -31.95
C ALA A 116 20.32 9.23 -31.83
N LEU A 117 20.38 8.28 -30.93
CA LEU A 117 21.47 7.34 -30.76
C LEU A 117 21.12 6.02 -31.45
N ARG A 118 22.14 5.38 -32.07
CA ARG A 118 22.00 4.03 -32.62
C ARG A 118 21.81 3.05 -31.46
N VAL A 119 20.78 2.21 -31.50
CA VAL A 119 20.49 1.18 -30.50
C VAL A 119 20.75 -0.22 -31.09
N PRO A 120 21.02 -1.24 -30.23
CA PRO A 120 21.22 -2.61 -30.67
C PRO A 120 19.96 -3.19 -31.34
N GLU A 121 20.10 -3.96 -32.39
CA GLU A 121 19.01 -4.70 -33.04
C GLU A 121 18.58 -5.92 -32.20
N VAL A 122 19.52 -6.50 -31.45
CA VAL A 122 19.31 -7.65 -30.58
C VAL A 122 19.24 -7.19 -29.10
N PRO A 123 18.50 -7.90 -28.25
CA PRO A 123 18.45 -7.57 -26.83
C PRO A 123 19.83 -7.61 -26.17
N THR A 124 20.12 -6.65 -25.33
CA THR A 124 21.36 -6.61 -24.54
C THR A 124 21.19 -7.50 -23.31
N LYS A 125 22.13 -8.42 -23.12
CA LYS A 125 22.15 -9.29 -21.93
C LYS A 125 23.04 -8.71 -20.85
N VAL A 126 22.55 -8.79 -19.61
CA VAL A 126 23.29 -8.37 -18.40
C VAL A 126 23.35 -9.56 -17.47
N ASP A 127 24.56 -10.05 -17.25
CA ASP A 127 24.80 -11.22 -16.39
C ASP A 127 24.62 -10.86 -14.92
N PHE A 128 23.81 -11.63 -14.24
CA PHE A 128 23.60 -11.56 -12.80
C PHE A 128 23.01 -12.87 -12.28
N LYS A 129 23.78 -13.64 -11.55
CA LYS A 129 23.32 -14.94 -11.04
C LYS A 129 22.51 -14.78 -9.78
N PHE A 130 21.30 -15.36 -9.76
CA PHE A 130 20.44 -15.39 -8.59
C PHE A 130 19.53 -16.62 -8.62
N SER A 131 19.05 -17.05 -7.46
CA SER A 131 18.10 -18.16 -7.34
C SER A 131 16.74 -17.65 -6.87
N VAL A 132 15.69 -18.23 -7.41
CA VAL A 132 14.30 -17.93 -7.07
C VAL A 132 13.71 -19.10 -6.30
N SER A 133 13.07 -18.80 -5.17
CA SER A 133 12.31 -19.75 -4.35
C SER A 133 10.84 -19.38 -4.35
N ARG A 134 9.98 -20.35 -4.02
CA ARG A 134 8.54 -20.12 -3.88
C ARG A 134 8.24 -19.11 -2.77
N ARG A 135 7.14 -18.36 -2.92
CA ARG A 135 6.60 -17.42 -1.93
C ARG A 135 7.56 -16.32 -1.49
N LYS A 136 8.52 -15.97 -2.34
CA LYS A 136 9.51 -14.96 -2.00
C LYS A 136 9.57 -13.87 -3.06
N GLY A 137 9.56 -12.61 -2.59
CA GLY A 137 9.88 -11.44 -3.41
C GLY A 137 11.39 -11.22 -3.46
N TYR A 138 11.88 -10.81 -4.62
CA TYR A 138 13.29 -10.51 -4.86
C TYR A 138 13.40 -9.10 -5.39
N VAL A 139 13.89 -8.19 -4.58
CA VAL A 139 14.18 -6.82 -5.00
C VAL A 139 15.59 -6.76 -5.52
N LEU A 140 15.75 -6.34 -6.76
CA LEU A 140 17.02 -6.10 -7.41
C LEU A 140 17.12 -4.62 -7.81
N GLN A 141 18.26 -4.03 -7.56
CA GLN A 141 18.55 -2.66 -7.90
C GLN A 141 19.41 -2.61 -9.17
N LEU A 142 18.99 -1.78 -10.14
CA LEU A 142 19.67 -1.53 -11.38
C LEU A 142 20.27 -0.13 -11.35
N MET A 143 21.56 -0.01 -11.60
CA MET A 143 22.26 1.25 -11.76
C MET A 143 22.78 1.36 -13.19
N LEU A 144 22.35 2.38 -13.91
CA LEU A 144 22.83 2.65 -15.28
C LEU A 144 24.28 3.13 -15.23
N ARG A 145 25.17 2.42 -15.92
CA ARG A 145 26.57 2.80 -16.12
C ARG A 145 26.68 3.64 -17.38
N TYR A 146 26.51 4.96 -17.22
CA TYR A 146 26.40 5.89 -18.37
C TYR A 146 27.60 5.83 -19.29
N ALA A 147 28.83 5.86 -18.77
CA ALA A 147 30.05 5.83 -19.57
C ALA A 147 30.21 4.56 -20.43
N GLU A 148 29.63 3.44 -19.98
CA GLU A 148 29.62 2.18 -20.74
C GLU A 148 28.39 2.05 -21.63
N SER A 149 27.35 2.84 -21.38
CA SER A 149 26.09 2.79 -22.13
C SER A 149 26.08 3.68 -23.34
N VAL A 150 26.83 4.79 -23.35
CA VAL A 150 26.88 5.77 -24.44
C VAL A 150 28.28 5.82 -25.02
N GLU A 151 28.44 5.40 -26.28
CA GLU A 151 29.69 5.38 -26.95
C GLU A 151 29.82 6.60 -27.89
N ALA A 152 30.82 7.45 -27.65
CA ALA A 152 31.15 8.64 -28.43
C ALA A 152 29.96 9.59 -28.75
N GLY A 153 28.85 9.48 -28.03
CA GLY A 153 27.63 10.26 -28.28
C GLY A 153 26.83 9.82 -29.51
N PHE A 154 27.13 8.66 -30.11
CA PHE A 154 26.49 8.16 -31.34
C PHE A 154 25.69 6.88 -31.14
N SER A 155 26.08 6.03 -30.17
CA SER A 155 25.37 4.78 -29.89
C SER A 155 25.01 4.64 -28.40
N PHE A 156 23.95 3.89 -28.16
CA PHE A 156 23.49 3.55 -26.83
C PHE A 156 23.24 2.05 -26.71
N THR A 157 23.95 1.42 -25.79
CA THR A 157 23.73 0.02 -25.39
C THR A 157 23.57 0.01 -23.88
N PRO A 158 22.38 -0.35 -23.33
CA PRO A 158 22.15 -0.25 -21.90
C PRO A 158 23.08 -1.18 -21.10
N ALA A 159 23.97 -0.59 -20.32
CA ALA A 159 24.86 -1.28 -19.41
C ALA A 159 24.39 -1.03 -17.97
N PHE A 160 23.91 -2.07 -17.30
CA PHE A 160 23.45 -1.99 -15.92
C PHE A 160 24.37 -2.75 -14.97
N SER A 161 24.63 -2.18 -13.80
CA SER A 161 25.03 -2.96 -12.64
C SER A 161 23.76 -3.42 -11.92
N ILE A 162 23.69 -4.70 -11.57
CA ILE A 162 22.57 -5.30 -10.83
C ILE A 162 23.09 -5.79 -9.49
N TYR A 163 22.36 -5.51 -8.41
CA TYR A 163 22.73 -5.95 -7.07
C TYR A 163 21.51 -6.08 -6.15
N PHE A 164 21.62 -6.86 -5.09
CA PHE A 164 20.64 -6.88 -4.02
C PHE A 164 20.84 -5.65 -3.13
N PRO A 165 19.76 -4.98 -2.72
CA PRO A 165 19.84 -3.85 -1.81
C PRO A 165 20.29 -4.27 -0.41
N ASP A 166 21.05 -3.40 0.25
CA ASP A 166 21.39 -3.56 1.65
C ASP A 166 20.16 -3.38 2.54
N ARG A 167 20.03 -4.24 3.56
CA ARG A 167 18.94 -4.14 4.52
C ARG A 167 19.26 -3.05 5.54
N PRO A 168 18.40 -2.02 5.71
CA PRO A 168 18.63 -0.96 6.66
C PRO A 168 18.41 -1.43 8.11
N ALA A 169 18.83 -0.62 9.08
CA ALA A 169 18.46 -0.83 10.47
C ALA A 169 16.93 -0.81 10.63
N ILE A 170 16.38 -1.66 11.50
CA ILE A 170 14.93 -1.86 11.66
C ILE A 170 14.21 -0.53 11.94
N GLY A 171 14.78 0.34 12.78
CA GLY A 171 14.21 1.67 13.09
C GLY A 171 14.04 2.58 11.87
N LEU A 172 14.67 2.28 10.75
CA LEU A 172 14.54 3.02 9.49
C LEU A 172 13.56 2.39 8.50
N MET A 173 12.82 1.35 8.90
CA MET A 173 11.94 0.63 7.99
C MET A 173 10.53 1.23 7.97
N GLY A 174 9.95 1.28 6.79
CA GLY A 174 8.53 1.49 6.53
C GLY A 174 7.95 0.32 5.75
N LEU A 175 6.67 0.06 5.94
CA LEU A 175 5.92 -1.03 5.32
C LEU A 175 4.68 -0.47 4.61
N VAL A 176 4.41 -0.96 3.40
CA VAL A 176 3.23 -0.59 2.61
C VAL A 176 2.45 -1.85 2.24
N ALA A 177 1.18 -1.92 2.62
CA ALA A 177 0.29 -2.99 2.17
C ALA A 177 -0.25 -2.70 0.77
N ASN A 178 -0.03 -3.62 -0.15
CA ASN A 178 -0.45 -3.53 -1.54
C ASN A 178 -1.55 -4.56 -1.81
N SER A 179 -2.81 -4.11 -1.76
CA SER A 179 -3.98 -4.99 -1.72
C SER A 179 -4.23 -5.80 -2.99
N ARG A 180 -3.74 -5.33 -4.13
CA ARG A 180 -3.94 -6.01 -5.42
C ARG A 180 -2.79 -6.93 -5.80
N SER A 181 -1.56 -6.58 -5.44
CA SER A 181 -0.39 -7.45 -5.67
C SER A 181 -0.19 -8.47 -4.55
N ASN A 182 -0.95 -8.39 -3.43
CA ASN A 182 -0.88 -9.32 -2.30
C ASN A 182 0.51 -9.38 -1.67
N ASP A 183 1.10 -8.23 -1.47
CA ASP A 183 2.43 -8.10 -0.88
C ASP A 183 2.55 -6.90 0.07
N ILE A 184 3.64 -6.88 0.81
CA ILE A 184 4.09 -5.74 1.60
C ILE A 184 5.40 -5.24 1.01
N THR A 185 5.40 -4.03 0.47
CA THR A 185 6.65 -3.35 0.09
C THR A 185 7.34 -2.84 1.35
N VAL A 186 8.62 -3.18 1.54
CA VAL A 186 9.44 -2.73 2.66
C VAL A 186 10.51 -1.76 2.15
N PHE A 187 10.57 -0.59 2.78
CA PHE A 187 11.44 0.48 2.31
C PHE A 187 12.21 1.15 3.46
N ASN A 188 13.32 1.79 3.12
CA ASN A 188 14.05 2.65 4.02
C ASN A 188 13.42 4.04 4.01
N LYS A 189 12.83 4.49 5.15
CA LYS A 189 12.13 5.77 5.27
C LYS A 189 13.04 7.01 5.11
N LYS A 190 14.36 6.85 5.27
CA LYS A 190 15.34 7.93 5.12
C LYS A 190 15.87 8.06 3.70
N SER A 191 16.32 6.95 3.10
CA SER A 191 16.83 6.96 1.72
C SER A 191 15.72 6.87 0.68
N LEU A 192 14.49 6.54 1.07
CA LEU A 192 13.34 6.32 0.20
C LEU A 192 13.62 5.25 -0.87
N GLN A 193 14.25 4.16 -0.45
CA GLN A 193 14.56 3.02 -1.32
C GLN A 193 13.83 1.77 -0.84
N VAL A 194 13.23 1.06 -1.78
CA VAL A 194 12.69 -0.27 -1.55
C VAL A 194 13.83 -1.26 -1.47
N PHE A 195 13.81 -2.12 -0.47
CA PHE A 195 14.84 -3.14 -0.30
C PHE A 195 14.28 -4.55 -0.12
N ASP A 196 12.97 -4.70 0.13
CA ASP A 196 12.35 -6.00 0.29
C ASP A 196 10.88 -5.95 -0.13
N VAL A 197 10.32 -7.08 -0.54
CA VAL A 197 8.90 -7.28 -0.79
C VAL A 197 8.50 -8.62 -0.19
N ILE A 198 7.55 -8.57 0.74
CA ILE A 198 7.07 -9.74 1.49
C ILE A 198 5.73 -10.18 0.91
N ALA A 199 5.69 -11.38 0.33
CA ALA A 199 4.45 -11.96 -0.15
C ALA A 199 3.51 -12.28 1.03
N THR A 200 2.24 -11.93 0.91
CA THR A 200 1.19 -12.16 1.91
C THR A 200 0.07 -13.04 1.34
N GLY A 201 -0.96 -13.29 2.14
CA GLY A 201 -2.24 -13.76 1.62
C GLY A 201 -2.98 -12.66 0.85
N ARG A 202 -4.20 -12.99 0.37
CA ARG A 202 -4.97 -12.13 -0.54
C ARG A 202 -5.58 -10.91 0.15
N GLY A 203 -5.44 -9.76 -0.52
CA GLY A 203 -6.07 -8.51 -0.13
C GLY A 203 -5.52 -7.92 1.17
N PRO A 204 -4.18 -7.75 1.34
CA PRO A 204 -3.65 -7.06 2.50
C PRO A 204 -4.22 -5.63 2.55
N SER A 205 -4.72 -5.24 3.72
CA SER A 205 -5.41 -3.97 3.95
C SER A 205 -4.80 -3.21 5.12
N GLY A 206 -5.49 -3.07 6.25
CA GLY A 206 -4.95 -2.39 7.42
C GLY A 206 -3.83 -3.16 8.10
N MET A 207 -2.87 -2.44 8.66
CA MET A 207 -1.77 -3.01 9.42
C MET A 207 -1.69 -2.40 10.82
N ALA A 208 -1.28 -3.22 11.79
CA ALA A 208 -0.87 -2.78 13.12
C ALA A 208 0.58 -3.18 13.38
N LEU A 209 1.39 -2.26 13.91
CA LEU A 209 2.82 -2.44 14.11
C LEU A 209 3.15 -2.56 15.60
N ASP A 210 3.68 -3.70 16.01
CA ASP A 210 4.34 -3.86 17.30
C ASP A 210 5.84 -3.55 17.16
N GLN A 211 6.18 -2.31 17.48
CA GLN A 211 7.56 -1.84 17.38
C GLN A 211 8.51 -2.55 18.36
N ARG A 212 7.99 -3.00 19.52
CA ARG A 212 8.79 -3.65 20.56
C ARG A 212 9.16 -5.07 20.18
N SER A 213 8.19 -5.84 19.73
CA SER A 213 8.42 -7.23 19.27
C SER A 213 8.92 -7.31 17.84
N ARG A 214 8.98 -6.16 17.12
CA ARG A 214 9.36 -6.07 15.70
C ARG A 214 8.46 -6.93 14.80
N ARG A 215 7.16 -6.91 15.07
CA ARG A 215 6.14 -7.62 14.31
C ARG A 215 5.16 -6.66 13.68
N ALA A 216 4.73 -6.97 12.48
CA ALA A 216 3.58 -6.33 11.85
C ALA A 216 2.46 -7.35 11.70
N TYR A 217 1.24 -6.93 12.01
CA TYR A 217 0.03 -7.68 11.79
C TYR A 217 -0.68 -7.08 10.57
N VAL A 218 -1.10 -7.91 9.63
CA VAL A 218 -1.68 -7.48 8.35
C VAL A 218 -3.02 -8.16 8.17
N ALA A 219 -4.09 -7.37 8.06
CA ALA A 219 -5.41 -7.89 7.75
C ALA A 219 -5.47 -8.37 6.30
N LEU A 220 -5.97 -9.57 6.08
CA LEU A 220 -6.16 -10.19 4.77
C LEU A 220 -7.65 -10.32 4.49
N SER A 221 -8.23 -9.27 3.89
CA SER A 221 -9.69 -9.23 3.65
C SER A 221 -10.18 -10.29 2.68
N GLY A 222 -9.32 -10.81 1.81
CA GLY A 222 -9.65 -11.87 0.86
C GLY A 222 -9.47 -13.30 1.36
N GLU A 223 -9.03 -13.49 2.64
CA GLU A 223 -8.73 -14.83 3.21
C GLU A 223 -9.21 -15.00 4.65
N ASP A 224 -9.99 -14.09 5.19
CA ASP A 224 -10.49 -14.14 6.57
C ASP A 224 -9.38 -14.45 7.60
N SER A 225 -8.24 -13.79 7.48
CA SER A 225 -7.08 -14.06 8.31
C SER A 225 -6.21 -12.82 8.54
N VAL A 226 -5.28 -12.92 9.47
CA VAL A 226 -4.27 -11.91 9.76
C VAL A 226 -2.89 -12.54 9.63
N ASP A 227 -2.04 -12.02 8.75
CA ASP A 227 -0.64 -12.42 8.67
C ASP A 227 0.18 -11.76 9.77
N VAL A 228 1.08 -12.53 10.36
CA VAL A 228 2.07 -12.05 11.33
C VAL A 228 3.43 -12.02 10.64
N ILE A 229 3.96 -10.81 10.44
CA ILE A 229 5.25 -10.60 9.77
C ILE A 229 6.34 -10.40 10.82
N ASP A 230 7.41 -11.16 10.70
CA ASP A 230 8.68 -10.85 11.36
C ASP A 230 9.43 -9.82 10.53
N ILE A 231 9.51 -8.58 11.04
CA ILE A 231 10.14 -7.46 10.33
C ILE A 231 11.64 -7.68 10.18
N ALA A 232 12.30 -8.34 11.16
CA ALA A 232 13.72 -8.60 11.11
C ALA A 232 14.06 -9.67 10.06
N ALA A 233 13.26 -10.72 9.99
CA ALA A 233 13.42 -11.78 8.99
C ALA A 233 12.91 -11.37 7.59
N GLY A 234 11.95 -10.44 7.49
CA GLY A 234 11.28 -10.07 6.24
C GLY A 234 10.39 -11.18 5.69
N THR A 235 9.70 -11.89 6.57
CA THR A 235 8.86 -13.02 6.18
C THR A 235 7.58 -13.08 7.01
N VAL A 236 6.54 -13.68 6.44
CA VAL A 236 5.34 -14.08 7.21
C VAL A 236 5.75 -15.23 8.14
N SER A 237 5.73 -14.98 9.44
CA SER A 237 6.10 -15.94 10.47
C SER A 237 4.94 -16.81 10.93
N ASP A 238 3.71 -16.32 10.78
CA ASP A 238 2.49 -17.03 11.17
C ASP A 238 1.24 -16.42 10.54
N ARG A 239 0.10 -17.12 10.67
CA ARG A 239 -1.21 -16.67 10.21
C ARG A 239 -2.29 -16.98 11.23
N ILE A 240 -2.98 -15.95 11.68
CA ILE A 240 -4.12 -16.05 12.59
C ILE A 240 -5.38 -16.17 11.73
N ARG A 241 -6.07 -17.30 11.85
CA ARG A 241 -7.31 -17.54 11.10
C ARG A 241 -8.49 -16.97 11.87
N LEU A 242 -9.36 -16.26 11.19
CA LEU A 242 -10.65 -15.78 11.67
C LEU A 242 -11.77 -16.67 11.13
N ASN A 243 -13.02 -16.34 11.44
CA ASN A 243 -14.14 -17.13 10.93
C ASN A 243 -14.41 -16.78 9.45
N PRO A 244 -14.84 -17.75 8.65
CA PRO A 244 -15.24 -17.50 7.27
C PRO A 244 -16.27 -16.37 7.15
N GLY A 245 -16.01 -15.41 6.26
CA GLY A 245 -16.86 -14.25 6.04
C GLY A 245 -16.62 -13.09 7.00
N ASP A 246 -15.58 -13.11 7.81
CA ASP A 246 -15.20 -11.98 8.68
C ASP A 246 -14.69 -10.79 7.86
N GLU A 247 -13.92 -11.03 6.81
CA GLU A 247 -13.31 -9.98 5.97
C GLU A 247 -12.59 -8.90 6.83
N PRO A 248 -11.50 -9.25 7.52
CA PRO A 248 -10.76 -8.31 8.36
C PRO A 248 -10.25 -7.13 7.50
N TRP A 249 -10.53 -5.91 7.94
CA TRP A 249 -10.26 -4.72 7.16
C TRP A 249 -9.19 -3.81 7.76
N GLU A 250 -9.32 -3.46 9.01
CA GLU A 250 -8.37 -2.63 9.73
C GLU A 250 -8.04 -3.24 11.09
N LEU A 251 -6.81 -3.08 11.50
CA LEU A 251 -6.26 -3.62 12.75
C LEU A 251 -5.85 -2.49 13.68
N ALA A 252 -6.02 -2.71 14.96
CA ALA A 252 -5.47 -1.86 16.02
C ALA A 252 -4.82 -2.71 17.10
N LEU A 253 -3.69 -2.24 17.63
CA LEU A 253 -2.95 -2.92 18.68
C LEU A 253 -3.03 -2.09 19.96
N THR A 254 -3.16 -2.76 21.10
CA THR A 254 -3.05 -2.06 22.39
C THR A 254 -1.64 -1.53 22.60
N PRO A 255 -1.45 -0.43 23.35
CA PRO A 255 -0.13 0.17 23.56
C PRO A 255 0.92 -0.74 24.20
N ASP A 256 0.48 -1.77 24.93
CA ASP A 256 1.34 -2.80 25.51
C ASP A 256 1.68 -3.95 24.55
N GLY A 257 1.05 -3.97 23.36
CA GLY A 257 1.26 -4.96 22.32
C GLY A 257 0.59 -6.32 22.58
N ARG A 258 -0.24 -6.46 23.63
CA ARG A 258 -0.79 -7.76 24.03
C ARG A 258 -2.06 -8.15 23.31
N ILE A 259 -2.89 -7.18 22.97
CA ILE A 259 -4.18 -7.42 22.31
C ILE A 259 -4.20 -6.76 20.95
N LEU A 260 -4.48 -7.55 19.94
CA LEU A 260 -4.77 -7.12 18.59
C LEU A 260 -6.27 -7.13 18.35
N LEU A 261 -6.80 -6.04 17.82
CA LEU A 261 -8.20 -5.92 17.45
C LEU A 261 -8.31 -5.93 15.93
N SER A 262 -9.27 -6.69 15.38
CA SER A 262 -9.59 -6.71 13.98
C SER A 262 -11.02 -6.23 13.74
N ALA A 263 -11.19 -5.15 12.99
CA ALA A 263 -12.50 -4.72 12.51
C ALA A 263 -12.89 -5.60 11.31
N ASN A 264 -13.90 -6.43 11.48
CA ASN A 264 -14.34 -7.43 10.52
C ASN A 264 -15.54 -6.89 9.74
N ARG A 265 -15.30 -6.48 8.51
CA ARG A 265 -16.29 -5.78 7.68
C ARG A 265 -17.41 -6.70 7.21
N GLY A 266 -17.12 -7.95 6.90
CA GLY A 266 -18.09 -8.92 6.41
C GLY A 266 -19.07 -9.37 7.47
N SER A 267 -18.63 -9.60 8.71
CA SER A 267 -19.46 -10.09 9.82
C SER A 267 -20.02 -9.00 10.73
N ASN A 268 -19.61 -7.73 10.55
CA ASN A 268 -19.97 -6.62 11.46
C ASN A 268 -19.57 -6.88 12.91
N THR A 269 -18.34 -7.36 13.09
CA THR A 269 -17.78 -7.71 14.40
C THR A 269 -16.39 -7.12 14.60
N VAL A 270 -15.91 -7.19 15.82
CA VAL A 270 -14.49 -7.00 16.17
C VAL A 270 -13.98 -8.28 16.81
N SER A 271 -12.92 -8.84 16.26
CA SER A 271 -12.17 -9.93 16.88
C SER A 271 -11.16 -9.35 17.86
N VAL A 272 -11.14 -9.86 19.09
CA VAL A 272 -10.16 -9.55 20.13
C VAL A 272 -9.17 -10.72 20.19
N ILE A 273 -7.91 -10.48 19.86
CA ILE A 273 -6.91 -11.52 19.65
C ILE A 273 -5.75 -11.29 20.62
N ASP A 274 -5.36 -12.34 21.34
CA ASP A 274 -4.13 -12.33 22.15
C ASP A 274 -2.92 -12.53 21.23
N THR A 275 -1.98 -11.59 21.26
CA THR A 275 -0.83 -11.60 20.35
C THR A 275 0.23 -12.65 20.72
N GLY A 276 0.26 -13.07 21.99
CA GLY A 276 1.19 -14.08 22.49
C GLY A 276 0.80 -15.47 22.05
N SER A 277 -0.45 -15.87 22.31
CA SER A 277 -0.99 -17.17 21.91
C SER A 277 -1.49 -17.21 20.46
N ARG A 278 -1.75 -16.03 19.86
CA ARG A 278 -2.35 -15.87 18.52
C ARG A 278 -3.74 -16.47 18.38
N VAL A 279 -4.50 -16.43 19.47
CA VAL A 279 -5.85 -16.97 19.56
C VAL A 279 -6.86 -15.83 19.67
N GLU A 280 -7.97 -15.95 18.95
CA GLU A 280 -9.14 -15.08 19.16
C GLU A 280 -9.75 -15.38 20.53
N LEU A 281 -9.72 -14.40 21.42
CA LEU A 281 -10.28 -14.53 22.78
C LEU A 281 -11.81 -14.39 22.79
N THR A 282 -12.30 -13.42 22.02
CA THR A 282 -13.72 -13.14 21.88
C THR A 282 -14.01 -12.38 20.60
N LYS A 283 -15.27 -12.39 20.20
CA LYS A 283 -15.78 -11.63 19.06
C LYS A 283 -16.95 -10.76 19.49
N ILE A 284 -16.85 -9.46 19.27
CA ILE A 284 -17.80 -8.46 19.74
C ILE A 284 -18.62 -7.97 18.54
N ARG A 285 -19.95 -8.03 18.62
CA ARG A 285 -20.83 -7.47 17.60
C ARG A 285 -20.83 -5.94 17.69
N VAL A 286 -20.70 -5.27 16.54
CA VAL A 286 -20.68 -3.81 16.40
C VAL A 286 -21.70 -3.35 15.36
N GLY A 287 -21.71 -2.07 15.01
CA GLY A 287 -22.57 -1.55 13.95
C GLY A 287 -22.19 -2.06 12.57
N SER A 288 -23.02 -1.75 11.55
CA SER A 288 -22.82 -2.25 10.19
C SER A 288 -21.69 -1.52 9.45
N GLY A 289 -20.88 -2.29 8.73
CA GLY A 289 -19.79 -1.82 7.91
C GLY A 289 -18.65 -1.18 8.73
N PRO A 290 -18.06 -1.89 9.71
CA PRO A 290 -16.91 -1.36 10.43
C PRO A 290 -15.75 -1.10 9.46
N SER A 291 -15.40 0.17 9.28
CA SER A 291 -14.39 0.63 8.31
C SER A 291 -13.04 0.90 8.93
N SER A 292 -13.03 1.20 10.24
CA SER A 292 -11.81 1.53 10.99
C SER A 292 -11.98 1.23 12.46
N ILE A 293 -10.88 1.04 13.15
CA ILE A 293 -10.82 0.80 14.59
C ILE A 293 -9.63 1.55 15.19
N LEU A 294 -9.86 2.21 16.33
CA LEU A 294 -8.85 2.98 17.03
C LEU A 294 -8.87 2.63 18.53
N VAL A 295 -7.73 2.22 19.06
CA VAL A 295 -7.54 2.02 20.49
C VAL A 295 -7.22 3.34 21.16
N GLU A 296 -7.87 3.63 22.30
CA GLU A 296 -7.52 4.81 23.07
C GLU A 296 -6.13 4.70 23.71
N PRO A 297 -5.47 5.83 24.03
CA PRO A 297 -4.09 5.81 24.57
C PRO A 297 -3.91 4.98 25.84
N THR A 298 -4.97 4.76 26.64
CA THR A 298 -4.90 3.92 27.85
C THR A 298 -4.92 2.42 27.54
N GLY A 299 -5.32 2.02 26.32
CA GLY A 299 -5.44 0.62 25.92
C GLY A 299 -6.65 -0.12 26.50
N ARG A 300 -7.59 0.58 27.17
CA ARG A 300 -8.77 -0.06 27.80
C ARG A 300 -9.96 -0.17 26.86
N ARG A 301 -10.14 0.84 26.00
CA ARG A 301 -11.30 0.90 25.09
C ARG A 301 -10.83 1.06 23.63
N ALA A 302 -11.68 0.59 22.73
CA ALA A 302 -11.52 0.89 21.31
C ALA A 302 -12.80 1.50 20.73
N PHE A 303 -12.62 2.36 19.73
CA PHE A 303 -13.67 3.03 18.98
C PHE A 303 -13.71 2.44 17.58
N VAL A 304 -14.86 1.89 17.20
CA VAL A 304 -15.08 1.22 15.92
C VAL A 304 -16.01 2.06 15.06
N PHE A 305 -15.54 2.49 13.91
CA PHE A 305 -16.28 3.40 13.01
C PHE A 305 -17.12 2.58 12.06
N ASN A 306 -18.43 2.58 12.25
CA ASN A 306 -19.39 1.77 11.50
C ASN A 306 -19.99 2.63 10.38
N ASN A 307 -19.36 2.61 9.22
CA ASN A 307 -19.66 3.51 8.09
C ASN A 307 -21.12 3.39 7.61
N LEU A 308 -21.66 2.17 7.53
CA LEU A 308 -23.00 1.92 7.01
C LEU A 308 -24.14 2.18 8.01
N SER A 309 -23.88 2.08 9.30
CA SER A 309 -24.87 2.36 10.34
C SER A 309 -24.79 3.76 10.93
N ASN A 310 -23.83 4.60 10.48
CA ASN A 310 -23.64 5.97 10.97
C ASN A 310 -23.40 6.05 12.47
N THR A 311 -22.66 5.09 13.01
CA THR A 311 -22.41 4.95 14.44
C THR A 311 -20.95 4.68 14.75
N ILE A 312 -20.57 4.91 16.00
CA ILE A 312 -19.28 4.49 16.55
C ILE A 312 -19.56 3.56 17.73
N SER A 313 -19.14 2.32 17.63
CA SER A 313 -19.20 1.37 18.74
C SER A 313 -18.00 1.56 19.65
N VAL A 314 -18.22 1.69 20.93
CA VAL A 314 -17.18 1.76 21.96
C VAL A 314 -17.14 0.42 22.68
N ILE A 315 -15.99 -0.26 22.64
CA ILE A 315 -15.82 -1.60 23.21
C ILE A 315 -14.86 -1.56 24.40
N ASP A 316 -15.13 -2.37 25.42
CA ASP A 316 -14.19 -2.71 26.49
C ASP A 316 -13.30 -3.84 26.01
N ILE A 317 -12.00 -3.57 25.86
CA ILE A 317 -11.04 -4.54 25.30
C ILE A 317 -10.84 -5.73 26.26
N LEU A 318 -10.72 -5.46 27.55
CA LEU A 318 -10.47 -6.51 28.56
C LEU A 318 -11.76 -7.23 28.97
N GLY A 319 -12.87 -6.47 29.12
CA GLY A 319 -14.17 -7.03 29.41
C GLY A 319 -14.80 -7.79 28.25
N GLY A 320 -14.27 -7.62 27.02
CA GLY A 320 -14.72 -8.33 25.85
C GLY A 320 -16.15 -7.99 25.41
N GLY A 321 -16.62 -6.75 25.67
CA GLY A 321 -18.00 -6.36 25.44
C GLY A 321 -18.19 -4.97 24.84
N LEU A 322 -19.39 -4.71 24.29
CA LEU A 322 -19.84 -3.40 23.87
C LEU A 322 -20.22 -2.55 25.06
N ILE A 323 -19.55 -1.38 25.21
CA ILE A 323 -19.90 -0.40 26.27
C ILE A 323 -21.13 0.40 25.84
N THR A 324 -21.04 1.02 24.64
CA THR A 324 -22.10 1.87 24.09
C THR A 324 -21.95 2.06 22.60
N THR A 325 -22.94 2.65 21.98
CA THR A 325 -22.91 3.06 20.58
C THR A 325 -23.25 4.55 20.49
N ILE A 326 -22.35 5.33 19.88
CA ILE A 326 -22.49 6.77 19.68
C ILE A 326 -23.05 6.99 18.27
N ALA A 327 -24.22 7.66 18.16
CA ALA A 327 -24.71 8.13 16.87
C ALA A 327 -23.84 9.31 16.38
N THR A 328 -23.51 9.33 15.10
CA THR A 328 -22.69 10.37 14.49
C THR A 328 -23.24 10.78 13.13
N ASP A 329 -22.57 11.70 12.45
CA ASP A 329 -22.93 12.12 11.09
C ASP A 329 -22.78 10.96 10.10
N PRO A 330 -23.43 11.03 8.92
CA PRO A 330 -23.43 9.94 7.94
C PRO A 330 -22.04 9.57 7.43
N GLY A 331 -21.76 8.27 7.39
CA GLY A 331 -20.55 7.70 6.83
C GLY A 331 -19.28 7.95 7.66
N PRO A 332 -19.22 7.60 8.95
CA PRO A 332 -17.96 7.68 9.71
C PRO A 332 -16.93 6.72 9.12
N VAL A 333 -15.78 7.26 8.69
CA VAL A 333 -14.72 6.48 8.03
C VAL A 333 -13.62 6.15 9.01
N ARG A 334 -13.15 7.16 9.76
CA ARG A 334 -11.99 7.04 10.63
C ARG A 334 -11.99 8.13 11.71
N GLY A 335 -11.30 7.85 12.80
CA GLY A 335 -11.05 8.82 13.85
C GLY A 335 -9.56 8.95 14.19
N GLN A 336 -9.20 10.08 14.79
CA GLN A 336 -7.88 10.33 15.35
C GLN A 336 -8.03 11.08 16.68
N PHE A 337 -7.31 10.65 17.71
CA PHE A 337 -7.20 11.41 18.93
C PHE A 337 -6.32 12.64 18.73
N ASN A 338 -6.63 13.71 19.43
CA ASN A 338 -5.69 14.80 19.60
C ASN A 338 -4.51 14.36 20.50
N ARG A 339 -3.47 15.19 20.60
CA ARG A 339 -2.26 14.91 21.40
C ARG A 339 -2.54 14.53 22.86
N ARG A 340 -3.55 15.16 23.47
CA ARG A 340 -3.91 14.90 24.87
C ARG A 340 -4.77 13.66 25.07
N GLY A 341 -5.36 13.13 23.99
CA GLY A 341 -6.31 12.03 24.06
C GLY A 341 -7.68 12.41 24.64
N ASP A 342 -7.95 13.71 24.83
CA ASP A 342 -9.19 14.24 25.38
C ASP A 342 -10.24 14.62 24.33
N LYS A 343 -9.87 14.53 23.04
CA LYS A 343 -10.77 14.74 21.90
C LYS A 343 -10.53 13.68 20.83
N LEU A 344 -11.61 13.15 20.29
CA LEU A 344 -11.58 12.25 19.14
C LEU A 344 -12.21 12.95 17.95
N TYR A 345 -11.41 13.27 16.95
CA TYR A 345 -11.86 13.82 15.66
C TYR A 345 -12.32 12.70 14.76
N VAL A 346 -13.54 12.79 14.24
CA VAL A 346 -14.13 11.77 13.35
C VAL A 346 -14.44 12.36 12.01
N ILE A 347 -13.88 11.78 10.96
CA ILE A 347 -14.13 12.15 9.57
C ILE A 347 -15.22 11.27 8.96
N HIS A 348 -15.96 11.85 8.04
CA HIS A 348 -17.10 11.23 7.36
C HIS A 348 -16.97 11.41 5.85
N ASP A 349 -17.31 10.37 5.09
CA ASP A 349 -17.30 10.47 3.62
C ASP A 349 -18.60 11.06 3.05
N LEU A 350 -19.69 10.96 3.80
CA LEU A 350 -21.02 11.45 3.39
C LEU A 350 -21.45 12.72 4.12
N SER A 351 -20.69 13.21 5.10
CA SER A 351 -21.00 14.45 5.82
C SER A 351 -19.99 15.56 5.49
N SER A 352 -20.44 16.80 5.56
CA SER A 352 -19.62 18.00 5.44
C SER A 352 -19.10 18.50 6.80
N TYR A 353 -19.07 17.64 7.80
CA TYR A 353 -18.59 17.97 9.15
C TYR A 353 -17.58 16.95 9.65
N ILE A 354 -16.63 17.44 10.43
CA ILE A 354 -15.85 16.63 11.36
C ILE A 354 -16.60 16.66 12.69
N ALA A 355 -16.94 15.49 13.22
CA ALA A 355 -17.46 15.40 14.57
C ALA A 355 -16.32 15.35 15.59
N VAL A 356 -16.51 16.04 16.69
CA VAL A 356 -15.62 15.96 17.86
C VAL A 356 -16.35 15.20 18.96
N ILE A 357 -15.76 14.09 19.38
CA ILE A 357 -16.27 13.25 20.44
C ILE A 357 -15.42 13.45 21.69
N ASP A 358 -16.07 13.64 22.82
CA ASP A 358 -15.44 13.51 24.13
C ASP A 358 -15.34 12.02 24.50
N PRO A 359 -14.12 11.47 24.64
CA PRO A 359 -13.95 10.05 24.90
C PRO A 359 -14.34 9.63 26.32
N ILE A 360 -14.54 10.59 27.24
CA ILE A 360 -15.01 10.32 28.61
C ILE A 360 -16.54 10.32 28.66
N LEU A 361 -17.15 11.36 28.08
CA LEU A 361 -18.61 11.49 28.02
C LEU A 361 -19.25 10.54 27.01
N LEU A 362 -18.46 9.98 26.07
CA LEU A 362 -18.90 9.13 24.96
C LEU A 362 -20.02 9.79 24.13
N ALA A 363 -19.85 11.07 23.84
CA ALA A 363 -20.84 11.88 23.13
C ALA A 363 -20.18 12.84 22.14
N VAL A 364 -20.91 13.21 21.10
CA VAL A 364 -20.52 14.27 20.16
C VAL A 364 -20.67 15.62 20.86
N THR A 365 -19.55 16.32 21.06
CA THR A 365 -19.50 17.63 21.74
C THR A 365 -19.34 18.80 20.81
N GLY A 366 -19.01 18.57 19.53
CA GLY A 366 -18.82 19.61 18.56
C GLY A 366 -18.84 19.10 17.12
N ARG A 367 -19.03 20.03 16.18
CA ARG A 367 -18.94 19.79 14.74
C ARG A 367 -18.22 20.96 14.08
N PHE A 368 -17.27 20.66 13.22
CA PHE A 368 -16.59 21.68 12.43
C PHE A 368 -16.90 21.48 10.94
N PRO A 369 -17.26 22.54 10.22
CA PRO A 369 -17.56 22.43 8.81
C PRO A 369 -16.30 22.16 7.99
N VAL A 370 -16.39 21.17 7.13
CA VAL A 370 -15.37 20.81 6.14
C VAL A 370 -16.06 20.42 4.84
N ARG A 371 -15.31 20.09 3.81
CA ARG A 371 -15.93 19.54 2.59
C ARG A 371 -16.26 18.06 2.80
N SER A 372 -17.33 17.57 2.18
CA SER A 372 -17.69 16.13 2.18
C SER A 372 -16.64 15.27 1.45
N GLY A 373 -16.68 13.96 1.68
CA GLY A 373 -15.80 12.99 1.02
C GLY A 373 -14.46 12.80 1.71
N MET A 374 -14.36 13.09 3.00
CA MET A 374 -13.14 12.84 3.77
C MET A 374 -12.89 11.32 3.90
N ILE A 375 -11.65 10.89 3.62
CA ILE A 375 -11.26 9.47 3.63
C ILE A 375 -10.02 9.19 4.49
N ALA A 376 -9.17 10.17 4.73
CA ALA A 376 -8.02 10.01 5.60
C ALA A 376 -7.84 11.22 6.51
N ALA A 377 -7.44 10.96 7.74
CA ALA A 377 -7.07 11.95 8.74
C ALA A 377 -5.82 11.50 9.48
N LYS A 378 -4.94 12.43 9.81
CA LYS A 378 -3.81 12.22 10.70
C LYS A 378 -3.59 13.47 11.56
N VAL A 379 -3.42 13.26 12.85
CA VAL A 379 -3.07 14.33 13.80
C VAL A 379 -1.56 14.30 14.03
N ASN A 380 -0.92 15.47 13.93
CA ASN A 380 0.47 15.63 14.33
C ASN A 380 0.55 15.77 15.84
N THR A 381 1.05 14.78 16.54
CA THR A 381 1.14 14.76 18.01
C THR A 381 2.08 15.82 18.61
N ASN A 382 2.92 16.48 17.80
CA ASN A 382 3.77 17.58 18.27
C ASN A 382 3.06 18.94 18.24
N THR A 383 2.23 19.18 17.21
CA THR A 383 1.59 20.49 16.95
C THR A 383 0.08 20.48 17.08
N ASP A 384 -0.55 19.31 17.22
CA ASP A 384 -2.00 19.07 17.13
C ASP A 384 -2.61 19.42 15.75
N LEU A 385 -1.85 19.86 14.76
CA LEU A 385 -2.37 20.11 13.42
C LEU A 385 -3.02 18.85 12.83
N VAL A 386 -4.16 19.05 12.19
CA VAL A 386 -4.95 17.96 11.59
C VAL A 386 -4.76 17.96 10.09
N TYR A 387 -4.25 16.87 9.55
CA TYR A 387 -4.11 16.62 8.12
C TYR A 387 -5.32 15.84 7.61
N LEU A 388 -5.97 16.34 6.57
CA LEU A 388 -7.19 15.77 6.02
C LEU A 388 -7.06 15.55 4.52
N ALA A 389 -7.35 14.33 4.08
CA ALA A 389 -7.43 13.98 2.67
C ALA A 389 -8.88 13.61 2.28
N ARG A 390 -9.25 14.00 1.07
CA ARG A 390 -10.57 13.80 0.51
C ARG A 390 -10.53 12.92 -0.75
N LYS A 391 -11.55 12.15 -0.96
CA LYS A 391 -11.68 11.29 -2.14
C LYS A 391 -11.61 12.11 -3.42
N ARG A 392 -10.77 11.70 -4.35
CA ARG A 392 -10.56 12.34 -5.65
C ARG A 392 -10.10 13.80 -5.57
N ASP A 393 -9.48 14.17 -4.45
CA ASP A 393 -8.79 15.44 -4.32
C ASP A 393 -7.27 15.23 -4.37
N PHE A 394 -6.57 16.20 -4.94
CA PHE A 394 -5.12 16.15 -5.12
C PHE A 394 -4.38 17.04 -4.12
N VAL A 395 -5.07 17.32 -3.01
CA VAL A 395 -4.56 18.17 -1.95
C VAL A 395 -4.88 17.54 -0.60
N VAL A 396 -3.91 17.53 0.30
CA VAL A 396 -4.11 17.27 1.72
C VAL A 396 -4.18 18.60 2.44
N GLY A 397 -5.32 18.93 3.05
CA GLY A 397 -5.51 20.14 3.82
C GLY A 397 -4.87 20.04 5.20
N VAL A 398 -4.34 21.14 5.71
CA VAL A 398 -3.78 21.28 7.07
C VAL A 398 -4.65 22.23 7.86
N TYR A 399 -5.16 21.79 8.99
CA TYR A 399 -6.15 22.53 9.78
C TYR A 399 -5.68 22.77 11.20
N ASP A 400 -6.02 23.93 11.72
CA ASP A 400 -5.84 24.28 13.13
C ASP A 400 -6.78 23.44 14.01
N PRO A 401 -6.29 22.85 15.13
CA PRO A 401 -7.09 21.90 15.94
C PRO A 401 -8.21 22.58 16.76
N PHE A 402 -8.18 23.90 16.93
CA PHE A 402 -9.16 24.63 17.75
C PHE A 402 -10.29 25.21 16.93
N SER A 403 -9.98 25.83 15.82
CA SER A 403 -10.94 26.50 14.94
C SER A 403 -11.34 25.66 13.71
N PHE A 404 -10.56 24.64 13.37
CA PHE A 404 -10.60 23.93 12.09
C PHE A 404 -10.50 24.85 10.87
N ALA A 405 -9.91 26.01 11.05
CA ALA A 405 -9.53 26.86 9.91
C ALA A 405 -8.38 26.21 9.15
N ALA A 406 -8.44 26.25 7.83
CA ALA A 406 -7.34 25.79 7.00
C ALA A 406 -6.13 26.72 7.17
N VAL A 407 -5.00 26.17 7.61
CA VAL A 407 -3.75 26.91 7.82
C VAL A 407 -2.69 26.59 6.77
N GLY A 408 -2.95 25.59 5.92
CA GLY A 408 -2.05 25.19 4.85
C GLY A 408 -2.60 24.02 4.04
N PHE A 409 -1.80 23.60 3.10
CA PHE A 409 -2.08 22.40 2.29
C PHE A 409 -0.82 21.79 1.71
N VAL A 410 -0.87 20.50 1.44
CA VAL A 410 0.13 19.75 0.66
C VAL A 410 -0.44 19.46 -0.71
N ASN A 411 0.16 19.96 -1.77
CA ASN A 411 -0.22 19.60 -3.13
C ASN A 411 0.37 18.23 -3.47
N THR A 412 -0.49 17.23 -3.55
CA THR A 412 -0.09 15.84 -3.75
C THR A 412 -0.08 15.44 -5.23
N GLY A 413 -0.81 16.14 -6.07
CA GLY A 413 -0.99 15.79 -7.49
C GLY A 413 -1.73 14.45 -7.72
N ALA A 414 -2.12 13.76 -6.65
CA ALA A 414 -2.84 12.49 -6.68
C ALA A 414 -3.69 12.33 -5.41
N SER A 415 -4.71 11.47 -5.44
CA SER A 415 -5.56 11.22 -4.27
C SER A 415 -4.81 10.41 -3.20
N VAL A 416 -5.10 10.73 -1.93
CA VAL A 416 -4.48 10.13 -0.76
C VAL A 416 -5.55 9.39 0.05
N VAL A 417 -5.29 8.11 0.39
CA VAL A 417 -6.27 7.25 1.10
C VAL A 417 -5.87 6.94 2.54
N GLN A 418 -4.59 7.12 2.89
CA GLN A 418 -4.10 6.89 4.25
C GLN A 418 -2.79 7.67 4.46
N MET A 419 -2.48 8.01 5.69
CA MET A 419 -1.33 8.82 6.07
C MET A 419 -0.68 8.31 7.35
N ALA A 420 0.65 8.36 7.40
CA ALA A 420 1.46 8.11 8.60
C ALA A 420 2.46 9.24 8.81
N ILE A 421 2.75 9.56 10.05
CA ILE A 421 3.77 10.56 10.42
C ILE A 421 4.97 9.84 11.01
N ASP A 422 6.14 10.08 10.42
CA ASP A 422 7.42 9.71 11.02
C ASP A 422 7.77 10.71 12.12
N GLY A 423 7.74 10.25 13.37
CA GLY A 423 8.02 11.09 14.53
C GLY A 423 9.47 11.57 14.62
N ASP A 424 10.40 10.89 13.96
CA ASP A 424 11.83 11.19 14.04
C ASP A 424 12.28 12.20 12.97
N GLU A 425 11.75 12.11 11.74
CA GLU A 425 12.19 12.91 10.59
C GLU A 425 11.21 14.05 10.23
N ASN A 426 10.11 14.23 10.97
CA ASN A 426 9.07 15.22 10.69
C ASN A 426 8.50 15.16 9.27
N ASN A 427 8.32 13.94 8.76
CA ASN A 427 7.77 13.68 7.44
C ASN A 427 6.37 13.06 7.51
N LEU A 428 5.51 13.46 6.59
CA LEU A 428 4.20 12.86 6.33
C LEU A 428 4.29 11.92 5.13
N PHE A 429 4.01 10.65 5.36
CA PHE A 429 3.92 9.62 4.33
C PHE A 429 2.45 9.45 3.94
N MET A 430 2.16 9.51 2.65
CA MET A 430 0.80 9.53 2.10
C MET A 430 0.65 8.44 1.05
N VAL A 431 -0.34 7.58 1.21
CA VAL A 431 -0.61 6.48 0.29
C VAL A 431 -1.46 6.96 -0.88
N SER A 432 -0.97 6.80 -2.11
CA SER A 432 -1.68 7.13 -3.33
C SER A 432 -1.86 5.88 -4.23
N PRO A 433 -3.06 5.27 -4.24
CA PRO A 433 -3.35 4.10 -5.08
C PRO A 433 -3.35 4.43 -6.58
N ASP A 434 -3.79 5.63 -6.96
CA ASP A 434 -3.92 6.04 -8.35
C ASP A 434 -2.57 6.07 -9.07
N THR A 435 -1.52 6.48 -8.35
CA THR A 435 -0.14 6.53 -8.87
C THR A 435 0.72 5.35 -8.44
N LYS A 436 0.18 4.44 -7.62
CA LYS A 436 0.92 3.29 -7.05
C LYS A 436 2.18 3.74 -6.30
N THR A 437 2.03 4.79 -5.50
CA THR A 437 3.18 5.40 -4.82
C THR A 437 2.85 5.79 -3.39
N ILE A 438 3.91 5.95 -2.61
CA ILE A 438 3.91 6.71 -1.37
C ILE A 438 4.50 8.08 -1.67
N LEU A 439 3.77 9.13 -1.35
CA LEU A 439 4.24 10.52 -1.41
C LEU A 439 4.76 10.93 -0.04
N ILE A 440 5.87 11.63 -0.01
CA ILE A 440 6.50 12.08 1.23
C ILE A 440 6.56 13.61 1.24
N SER A 441 5.98 14.23 2.29
CA SER A 441 6.01 15.67 2.50
C SER A 441 6.67 16.02 3.82
N THR A 442 7.39 17.13 3.86
CA THR A 442 7.84 17.70 5.14
C THR A 442 6.66 18.31 5.90
N LEU A 443 6.60 18.13 7.21
CA LEU A 443 5.56 18.74 8.07
C LEU A 443 5.73 20.25 8.24
N THR A 444 6.96 20.76 8.18
CA THR A 444 7.27 22.19 8.35
C THR A 444 6.98 23.02 7.10
N GLY A 445 7.19 22.47 5.92
CA GLY A 445 7.07 23.21 4.65
C GLY A 445 5.89 22.79 3.78
N ASN A 446 5.17 21.72 4.15
CA ASN A 446 4.06 21.17 3.38
C ASN A 446 4.43 20.91 1.89
N ARG A 447 5.68 20.52 1.63
CA ARG A 447 6.21 20.30 0.29
C ARG A 447 6.54 18.82 0.09
N ILE A 448 6.20 18.29 -1.07
CA ILE A 448 6.63 16.95 -1.47
C ILE A 448 8.15 16.96 -1.65
N VAL A 449 8.82 16.10 -0.88
CA VAL A 449 10.28 15.93 -0.89
C VAL A 449 10.69 14.57 -1.44
N GLY A 450 9.76 13.64 -1.53
CA GLY A 450 10.02 12.29 -2.04
C GLY A 450 8.78 11.60 -2.55
N GLN A 451 9.02 10.54 -3.28
CA GLN A 451 7.99 9.63 -3.78
C GLN A 451 8.64 8.25 -3.95
N LEU A 452 7.90 7.21 -3.63
CA LEU A 452 8.35 5.83 -3.67
C LEU A 452 7.37 5.01 -4.50
N ASP A 453 7.83 4.32 -5.52
CA ASP A 453 7.02 3.38 -6.29
C ASP A 453 6.85 2.08 -5.48
N VAL A 454 5.62 1.58 -5.39
CA VAL A 454 5.25 0.39 -4.60
C VAL A 454 4.42 -0.58 -5.43
N GLY A 455 3.95 -1.66 -4.84
CA GLY A 455 3.09 -2.66 -5.50
C GLY A 455 1.71 -2.14 -5.90
N GLU A 456 0.90 -3.01 -6.47
CA GLU A 456 -0.43 -2.68 -6.98
C GLU A 456 -1.45 -2.50 -5.85
N GLY A 457 -2.21 -1.41 -5.94
CA GLY A 457 -3.26 -1.09 -4.99
C GLY A 457 -2.76 -0.81 -3.57
N PRO A 458 -1.75 0.08 -3.38
CA PRO A 458 -1.31 0.43 -2.05
C PRO A 458 -2.47 1.01 -1.24
N TYR A 459 -2.62 0.55 -0.01
CA TYR A 459 -3.75 0.91 0.84
C TYR A 459 -3.34 1.45 2.20
N TRP A 460 -2.25 0.95 2.78
CA TRP A 460 -1.79 1.29 4.12
C TRP A 460 -0.29 1.48 4.15
N VAL A 461 0.18 2.46 4.92
CA VAL A 461 1.59 2.63 5.27
C VAL A 461 1.74 2.70 6.77
N THR A 462 2.76 2.05 7.31
CA THR A 462 3.18 2.17 8.71
C THR A 462 4.71 2.25 8.79
N LEU A 463 5.21 2.89 9.82
CA LEU A 463 6.63 3.24 9.97
C LEU A 463 7.15 2.80 11.33
N MET A 464 8.36 2.26 11.37
CA MET A 464 9.08 2.16 12.63
C MET A 464 9.36 3.58 13.16
N GLY A 465 8.99 3.87 14.41
CA GLY A 465 9.05 5.22 14.98
C GLY A 465 7.81 6.08 14.69
N GLU A 466 6.72 5.53 14.13
CA GLU A 466 5.43 6.23 13.98
C GLU A 466 4.88 6.60 15.36
N ARG A 467 4.34 7.83 15.48
CA ARG A 467 3.73 8.37 16.71
C ARG A 467 2.29 8.80 16.49
#